data_0f502820a8298fa29a669be1ea058ca4
#
_entry.id   0f502820a8298fa29a669be1ea058ca4
#
_cell.length_a   1.000
_cell.length_b   1.000
_cell.length_c   1.000
_cell.angle_alpha   90.00
_cell.angle_beta   90.00
_cell.angle_gamma   90.00
#
_symmetry.space_group_name_H-M   'P 1'
#
loop_
_entity.id
_entity.type
_entity.pdbx_description
1 polymer ?
#
loop_
_entity_poly.entity_id
_entity_poly.type
_entity_poly.pdbx_seq_one_letter_code
_entity_poly.pdbx_strand_id
1 'polypeptide(L)'
;KVIDAPWGMKFRVYFGAFISLLDMLTDVQTIVRFFEEGRYFFAWTNSSFLGICIFLQLVQAYAQNKGRRRGVIAYEMLIVVSMLKPAFDAGRVARGNVQEENTVIDPSTELTFTKCAEMFSESIPSSILQTFALLEDNETKVGALGSIVVSAVSIAYSSTTISMDFDTSPSKRLIAPKFYGYVPDTNRLQVMVLMTFMTASHVLMKVLACASMLRLSSSWFMIYLAGDISLFIIYKILRGDIRYWLALPELSSWIASGISRLVIKVIVDFTLIVQFRHPFELGGAYWSMNIVLNQVFCFVSLLLYKRYLNEEITANAEFVGYSVKVPFVRCNATDICNSNSTDICYRHDFICEETALESSLWALVAGLFAISMISFGLFLMSINRNYLWTFFDMRTGKQYAVDTYHDSASDGTRFEIFGHHPSFFDIIVDELMTWLDSFF
;
A
#
# COMPACT_ATOMS: atom_id res chain seq x y z
N LYS A 1 -8.12 28.18 11.00
CA LYS A 1 -7.34 28.62 12.18
C LYS A 1 -7.04 27.36 13.00
N VAL A 2 -5.88 26.73 12.77
CA VAL A 2 -5.37 25.63 13.60
C VAL A 2 -4.50 26.27 14.70
N ILE A 3 -5.13 27.07 15.57
CA ILE A 3 -4.38 27.74 16.66
C ILE A 3 -4.16 26.79 17.83
N ASP A 4 -4.98 25.74 17.97
CA ASP A 4 -4.79 24.66 18.94
C ASP A 4 -5.03 23.32 18.25
N ALA A 5 -3.96 22.79 17.63
CA ALA A 5 -4.01 21.41 17.17
C ALA A 5 -4.28 20.50 18.37
N PRO A 6 -5.36 19.68 18.36
CA PRO A 6 -5.63 18.77 19.47
C PRO A 6 -4.39 17.93 19.75
N TRP A 7 -4.07 17.68 21.02
CA TRP A 7 -2.89 16.88 21.43
C TRP A 7 -2.75 15.58 20.61
N GLY A 8 -3.86 14.93 20.29
CA GLY A 8 -3.85 13.75 19.41
C GLY A 8 -3.28 13.98 18.01
N MET A 9 -3.40 15.17 17.42
CA MET A 9 -2.81 15.47 16.12
C MET A 9 -1.28 15.55 16.21
N LYS A 10 -0.74 16.21 17.23
CA LYS A 10 0.72 16.30 17.45
C LYS A 10 1.32 14.90 17.64
N PHE A 11 0.67 14.07 18.47
CA PHE A 11 1.12 12.69 18.69
C PHE A 11 1.11 11.91 17.37
N ARG A 12 0.02 11.95 16.59
CA ARG A 12 -0.07 11.22 15.31
C ARG A 12 1.06 11.61 14.36
N VAL A 13 1.30 12.90 14.20
CA VAL A 13 2.29 13.42 13.26
C VAL A 13 3.71 13.03 13.68
N TYR A 14 4.07 13.19 14.96
CA TYR A 14 5.41 12.79 15.44
C TYR A 14 5.59 11.27 15.46
N PHE A 15 4.56 10.52 15.84
CA PHE A 15 4.63 9.07 15.81
C PHE A 15 4.75 8.54 14.37
N GLY A 16 4.04 9.14 13.41
CA GLY A 16 4.17 8.83 11.99
C GLY A 16 5.58 9.12 11.47
N ALA A 17 6.18 10.25 11.87
CA ALA A 17 7.57 10.56 11.52
C ALA A 17 8.56 9.56 12.13
N PHE A 18 8.35 9.16 13.38
CA PHE A 18 9.18 8.16 14.03
C PHE A 18 9.13 6.81 13.32
N ILE A 19 7.93 6.34 12.97
CA ILE A 19 7.76 5.08 12.22
C ILE A 19 8.42 5.16 10.84
N SER A 20 8.29 6.27 10.09
CA SER A 20 8.98 6.45 8.81
C SER A 20 10.50 6.43 8.94
N LEU A 21 11.05 7.08 9.95
CA LEU A 21 12.49 7.03 10.19
C LEU A 21 12.96 5.62 10.55
N LEU A 22 12.15 4.88 11.32
CA LEU A 22 12.45 3.50 11.68
C LEU A 22 12.40 2.59 10.43
N ASP A 23 11.40 2.76 9.58
CA ASP A 23 11.25 2.03 8.30
C ASP A 23 12.49 2.24 7.42
N MET A 24 12.85 3.48 7.16
CA MET A 24 14.05 3.83 6.40
C MET A 24 15.34 3.24 7.01
N LEU A 25 15.50 3.30 8.34
CA LEU A 25 16.68 2.72 9.00
C LEU A 25 16.75 1.20 8.83
N THR A 26 15.60 0.51 8.93
CA THR A 26 15.54 -0.95 8.70
C THR A 26 15.78 -1.31 7.24
N ASP A 27 15.39 -0.46 6.29
CA ASP A 27 15.67 -0.66 4.86
C ASP A 27 17.16 -0.48 4.55
N VAL A 28 17.80 0.55 5.09
CA VAL A 28 19.25 0.74 4.97
C VAL A 28 20.01 -0.45 5.58
N GLN A 29 19.60 -0.90 6.76
CA GLN A 29 20.20 -2.08 7.40
C GLN A 29 20.02 -3.34 6.54
N THR A 30 18.89 -3.50 5.89
CA THR A 30 18.62 -4.63 4.99
C THR A 30 19.49 -4.56 3.73
N ILE A 31 19.69 -3.37 3.15
CA ILE A 31 20.62 -3.16 2.03
C ILE A 31 22.04 -3.58 2.41
N VAL A 32 22.55 -3.11 3.57
CA VAL A 32 23.89 -3.46 4.06
C VAL A 32 24.01 -4.97 4.22
N ARG A 33 23.01 -5.61 4.84
CA ARG A 33 22.98 -7.07 5.01
C ARG A 33 23.02 -7.81 3.68
N PHE A 34 22.27 -7.39 2.66
CA PHE A 34 22.33 -8.02 1.34
C PHE A 34 23.71 -7.88 0.69
N PHE A 35 24.41 -6.76 0.89
CA PHE A 35 25.80 -6.62 0.44
C PHE A 35 26.75 -7.57 1.18
N GLU A 36 26.62 -7.70 2.48
CA GLU A 36 27.43 -8.60 3.33
C GLU A 36 27.20 -10.08 2.97
N GLU A 37 25.97 -10.44 2.62
CA GLU A 37 25.60 -11.80 2.18
C GLU A 37 25.98 -12.10 0.71
N GLY A 38 26.55 -11.12 -0.02
CA GLY A 38 26.88 -11.26 -1.44
C GLY A 38 25.66 -11.29 -2.38
N ARG A 39 24.49 -10.92 -1.89
CA ARG A 39 23.22 -10.87 -2.65
C ARG A 39 23.09 -9.55 -3.38
N TYR A 40 23.99 -9.25 -4.29
CA TYR A 40 24.12 -7.95 -4.96
C TYR A 40 22.87 -7.52 -5.72
N PHE A 41 22.12 -8.43 -6.34
CA PHE A 41 20.87 -8.09 -7.02
C PHE A 41 19.85 -7.46 -6.07
N PHE A 42 19.63 -8.07 -4.91
CA PHE A 42 18.70 -7.54 -3.90
C PHE A 42 19.19 -6.22 -3.31
N ALA A 43 20.49 -6.14 -3.04
CA ALA A 43 21.11 -4.93 -2.51
C ALA A 43 20.94 -3.73 -3.46
N TRP A 44 21.31 -3.88 -4.74
CA TRP A 44 21.19 -2.80 -5.72
C TRP A 44 19.74 -2.45 -6.03
N THR A 45 18.85 -3.42 -6.12
CA THR A 45 17.41 -3.17 -6.37
C THR A 45 16.80 -2.38 -5.21
N ASN A 46 17.06 -2.78 -3.96
CA ASN A 46 16.54 -2.07 -2.79
C ASN A 46 17.15 -0.65 -2.67
N SER A 47 18.47 -0.52 -2.95
CA SER A 47 19.12 0.79 -3.03
C SER A 47 18.51 1.69 -4.10
N SER A 48 18.06 1.12 -5.22
CA SER A 48 17.38 1.88 -6.27
C SER A 48 16.02 2.41 -5.83
N PHE A 49 15.25 1.64 -5.06
CA PHE A 49 13.97 2.09 -4.50
C PHE A 49 14.18 3.29 -3.56
N LEU A 50 15.14 3.19 -2.65
CA LEU A 50 15.52 4.28 -1.77
C LEU A 50 16.01 5.52 -2.56
N GLY A 51 16.83 5.31 -3.60
CA GLY A 51 17.31 6.37 -4.50
C GLY A 51 16.17 7.08 -5.24
N ILE A 52 15.17 6.33 -5.72
CA ILE A 52 13.98 6.89 -6.37
C ILE A 52 13.16 7.69 -5.35
N CYS A 53 12.99 7.21 -4.12
CA CYS A 53 12.30 7.94 -3.05
C CYS A 53 12.97 9.28 -2.77
N ILE A 54 14.29 9.30 -2.56
CA ILE A 54 15.06 10.53 -2.35
C ILE A 54 14.92 11.47 -3.55
N PHE A 55 15.02 10.96 -4.78
CA PHE A 55 14.86 11.77 -5.99
C PHE A 55 13.47 12.43 -6.06
N LEU A 56 12.40 11.69 -5.80
CA LEU A 56 11.03 12.25 -5.80
C LEU A 56 10.86 13.32 -4.71
N GLN A 57 11.40 13.10 -3.53
CA GLN A 57 11.39 14.09 -2.46
C GLN A 57 12.24 15.32 -2.78
N LEU A 58 13.37 15.19 -3.50
CA LEU A 58 14.17 16.33 -3.97
C LEU A 58 13.39 17.17 -5.01
N VAL A 59 12.71 16.50 -5.94
CA VAL A 59 11.84 17.15 -6.92
C VAL A 59 10.72 17.90 -6.20
N GLN A 60 10.07 17.28 -5.22
CA GLN A 60 9.05 17.90 -4.38
C GLN A 60 9.58 19.12 -3.62
N ALA A 61 10.73 19.00 -2.95
CA ALA A 61 11.34 20.09 -2.17
C ALA A 61 11.73 21.26 -3.08
N TYR A 62 12.25 20.99 -4.28
CA TYR A 62 12.55 22.02 -5.26
C TYR A 62 11.28 22.75 -5.72
N ALA A 63 10.25 22.02 -6.16
CA ALA A 63 9.01 22.62 -6.65
C ALA A 63 8.31 23.44 -5.56
N GLN A 64 8.24 22.92 -4.34
CA GLN A 64 7.63 23.60 -3.19
C GLN A 64 8.31 24.94 -2.89
N ASN A 65 9.62 25.05 -3.08
CA ASN A 65 10.42 26.20 -2.66
C ASN A 65 10.98 27.02 -3.83
N LYS A 66 10.54 26.79 -5.09
CA LYS A 66 11.06 27.44 -6.30
C LYS A 66 11.04 28.99 -6.23
N GLY A 67 10.02 29.56 -5.56
CA GLY A 67 9.89 31.01 -5.36
C GLY A 67 10.77 31.59 -4.23
N ARG A 68 11.51 30.77 -3.50
CA ARG A 68 12.29 31.17 -2.32
C ARG A 68 13.77 31.42 -2.65
N ARG A 69 14.51 31.93 -1.68
CA ARG A 69 15.96 32.18 -1.80
C ARG A 69 16.71 30.86 -2.01
N ARG A 70 17.72 30.84 -2.88
CA ARG A 70 18.53 29.63 -3.19
C ARG A 70 19.08 28.92 -1.95
N GLY A 71 19.44 29.66 -0.89
CA GLY A 71 19.92 29.08 0.36
C GLY A 71 18.85 28.25 1.09
N VAL A 72 17.59 28.65 1.01
CA VAL A 72 16.47 27.88 1.59
C VAL A 72 16.23 26.60 0.80
N ILE A 73 16.26 26.69 -0.54
CA ILE A 73 16.13 25.51 -1.41
C ILE A 73 17.26 24.51 -1.11
N ALA A 74 18.50 24.98 -1.03
CA ALA A 74 19.63 24.12 -0.72
C ALA A 74 19.51 23.47 0.68
N TYR A 75 19.00 24.19 1.66
CA TYR A 75 18.73 23.65 3.00
C TYR A 75 17.66 22.58 2.99
N GLU A 76 16.53 22.80 2.28
CA GLU A 76 15.48 21.80 2.13
C GLU A 76 15.98 20.52 1.42
N MET A 77 16.78 20.71 0.36
CA MET A 77 17.40 19.57 -0.33
C MET A 77 18.37 18.80 0.57
N LEU A 78 19.14 19.51 1.42
CA LEU A 78 20.01 18.85 2.40
C LEU A 78 19.22 18.01 3.41
N ILE A 79 18.07 18.53 3.87
CA ILE A 79 17.17 17.77 4.76
C ILE A 79 16.69 16.49 4.05
N VAL A 80 16.33 16.55 2.77
CA VAL A 80 15.92 15.36 1.99
C VAL A 80 17.07 14.36 1.90
N VAL A 81 18.27 14.81 1.48
CA VAL A 81 19.44 13.91 1.36
C VAL A 81 19.85 13.31 2.69
N SER A 82 19.64 14.02 3.81
CA SER A 82 19.85 13.48 5.17
C SER A 82 18.76 12.52 5.61
N MET A 83 17.74 12.26 4.77
CA MET A 83 16.58 11.39 5.05
C MET A 83 15.72 11.84 6.25
N LEU A 84 15.83 13.10 6.65
CA LEU A 84 15.09 13.67 7.77
C LEU A 84 13.83 14.44 7.35
N LYS A 85 13.52 14.48 6.07
CA LYS A 85 12.37 15.24 5.52
C LYS A 85 11.06 14.92 6.22
N PRO A 86 10.66 13.65 6.47
CA PRO A 86 9.41 13.34 7.16
C PRO A 86 9.33 13.91 8.57
N ALA A 87 10.46 13.91 9.29
CA ALA A 87 10.52 14.44 10.65
C ALA A 87 10.43 15.97 10.68
N PHE A 88 11.06 16.66 9.73
CA PHE A 88 10.99 18.12 9.61
C PHE A 88 9.60 18.58 9.21
N ASP A 89 8.97 17.95 8.22
CA ASP A 89 7.61 18.27 7.77
C ASP A 89 6.60 17.99 8.90
N ALA A 90 6.74 16.86 9.60
CA ALA A 90 5.97 16.55 10.79
C ALA A 90 6.10 17.65 11.87
N GLY A 91 7.32 18.14 12.10
CA GLY A 91 7.57 19.24 13.03
C GLY A 91 6.90 20.55 12.62
N ARG A 92 6.83 20.87 11.31
CA ARG A 92 6.10 22.04 10.79
C ARG A 92 4.60 21.93 11.02
N VAL A 93 4.04 20.78 10.66
CA VAL A 93 2.59 20.51 10.84
C VAL A 93 2.22 20.52 12.32
N ALA A 94 3.01 19.89 13.20
CA ALA A 94 2.75 19.82 14.63
C ALA A 94 2.80 21.20 15.35
N ARG A 95 3.61 22.13 14.81
CA ARG A 95 3.65 23.53 15.30
C ARG A 95 2.49 24.38 14.79
N GLY A 96 1.67 23.86 13.87
CA GLY A 96 0.60 24.60 13.24
C GLY A 96 1.10 25.69 12.29
N ASN A 97 2.24 25.49 11.65
CA ASN A 97 2.76 26.43 10.69
C ASN A 97 1.75 26.59 9.54
N VAL A 98 1.47 27.83 9.19
CA VAL A 98 0.65 28.19 8.03
C VAL A 98 1.54 28.12 6.79
N GLN A 99 0.93 28.06 5.62
CA GLN A 99 1.64 28.16 4.36
C GLN A 99 2.53 29.41 4.37
N GLU A 100 3.81 29.22 4.13
CA GLU A 100 4.77 30.34 4.08
C GLU A 100 4.68 31.09 2.75
N GLU A 101 5.02 32.38 2.75
CA GLU A 101 5.07 33.15 1.51
C GLU A 101 6.03 32.51 0.49
N ASN A 102 5.59 32.46 -0.78
CA ASN A 102 6.32 31.84 -1.89
C ASN A 102 6.52 30.31 -1.77
N THR A 103 5.68 29.63 -1.00
CA THR A 103 5.52 28.17 -1.10
C THR A 103 4.23 27.84 -1.86
N VAL A 104 4.22 26.69 -2.56
CA VAL A 104 3.12 26.30 -3.44
C VAL A 104 1.95 25.69 -2.68
N ILE A 105 2.25 24.80 -1.75
CA ILE A 105 1.27 24.05 -0.97
C ILE A 105 1.49 24.24 0.54
N ASP A 106 0.47 23.93 1.32
CA ASP A 106 0.54 24.00 2.79
C ASP A 106 1.39 22.85 3.38
N PRO A 107 1.90 22.99 4.62
CA PRO A 107 2.76 21.97 5.23
C PRO A 107 2.08 20.61 5.43
N SER A 108 0.75 20.56 5.60
CA SER A 108 0.02 19.29 5.77
C SER A 108 -0.05 18.53 4.47
N THR A 109 -0.31 19.21 3.37
CA THR A 109 -0.29 18.64 2.01
C THR A 109 1.12 18.22 1.62
N GLU A 110 2.15 19.03 1.93
CA GLU A 110 3.55 18.68 1.70
C GLU A 110 3.92 17.37 2.42
N LEU A 111 3.57 17.23 3.70
CA LEU A 111 3.79 16.00 4.46
C LEU A 111 3.07 14.80 3.83
N THR A 112 1.83 15.00 3.34
CA THR A 112 1.06 13.93 2.68
C THR A 112 1.77 13.44 1.41
N PHE A 113 2.28 14.35 0.57
CA PHE A 113 3.05 13.97 -0.63
C PHE A 113 4.36 13.26 -0.28
N THR A 114 5.09 13.74 0.74
CA THR A 114 6.30 13.06 1.24
C THR A 114 5.99 11.62 1.64
N LYS A 115 4.90 11.40 2.40
CA LYS A 115 4.44 10.06 2.81
C LYS A 115 4.01 9.18 1.64
N CYS A 116 3.32 9.74 0.65
CA CYS A 116 2.98 9.01 -0.56
C CYS A 116 4.23 8.59 -1.34
N ALA A 117 5.22 9.48 -1.48
CA ALA A 117 6.48 9.16 -2.13
C ALA A 117 7.21 8.01 -1.42
N GLU A 118 7.31 8.03 -0.09
CA GLU A 118 7.87 6.93 0.71
C GLU A 118 7.14 5.62 0.46
N MET A 119 5.81 5.61 0.62
CA MET A 119 5.02 4.38 0.48
C MET A 119 5.18 3.72 -0.89
N PHE A 120 5.10 4.50 -1.98
CA PHE A 120 5.05 3.94 -3.32
C PHE A 120 6.41 3.67 -3.96
N SER A 121 7.43 4.46 -3.65
CA SER A 121 8.76 4.30 -4.26
C SER A 121 9.71 3.46 -3.42
N GLU A 122 9.45 3.30 -2.13
CA GLU A 122 10.35 2.62 -1.19
C GLU A 122 9.63 1.51 -0.42
N SER A 123 8.72 1.82 0.51
CA SER A 123 8.19 0.85 1.49
C SER A 123 7.47 -0.34 0.84
N ILE A 124 6.62 -0.11 -0.17
CA ILE A 124 5.88 -1.18 -0.85
C ILE A 124 6.82 -2.07 -1.68
N PRO A 125 7.62 -1.53 -2.64
CA PRO A 125 8.49 -2.39 -3.45
C PRO A 125 9.61 -3.05 -2.64
N SER A 126 10.14 -2.37 -1.62
CA SER A 126 11.12 -2.94 -0.67
C SER A 126 10.53 -4.13 0.09
N SER A 127 9.30 -4.00 0.63
CA SER A 127 8.62 -5.08 1.34
C SER A 127 8.39 -6.32 0.45
N ILE A 128 8.01 -6.13 -0.82
CA ILE A 128 7.84 -7.23 -1.78
C ILE A 128 9.19 -7.93 -2.03
N LEU A 129 10.25 -7.15 -2.28
CA LEU A 129 11.59 -7.66 -2.55
C LEU A 129 12.16 -8.41 -1.34
N GLN A 130 12.01 -7.85 -0.14
CA GLN A 130 12.47 -8.48 1.11
C GLN A 130 11.70 -9.77 1.42
N THR A 131 10.38 -9.78 1.17
CA THR A 131 9.55 -10.98 1.34
C THR A 131 9.92 -12.04 0.32
N PHE A 132 10.20 -11.65 -0.94
CA PHE A 132 10.70 -12.56 -1.96
C PHE A 132 12.05 -13.15 -1.55
N ALA A 133 12.98 -12.32 -1.07
CA ALA A 133 14.28 -12.77 -0.56
C ALA A 133 14.15 -13.74 0.63
N LEU A 134 13.17 -13.48 1.53
CA LEU A 134 12.88 -14.36 2.67
C LEU A 134 12.33 -15.72 2.24
N LEU A 135 11.46 -15.74 1.21
CA LEU A 135 10.93 -16.99 0.63
C LEU A 135 11.99 -17.80 -0.14
N GLU A 136 13.07 -17.16 -0.56
CA GLU A 136 14.21 -17.84 -1.21
C GLU A 136 15.18 -18.45 -0.18
N ASP A 137 15.32 -17.82 0.98
CA ASP A 137 16.20 -18.30 2.06
C ASP A 137 15.57 -19.49 2.79
N ASN A 138 16.39 -20.50 3.08
CA ASN A 138 15.96 -21.66 3.89
C ASN A 138 15.93 -21.39 5.39
N GLU A 139 16.37 -20.20 5.82
CA GLU A 139 16.43 -19.79 7.21
C GLU A 139 15.63 -18.51 7.45
N THR A 140 14.73 -18.54 8.43
CA THR A 140 14.01 -17.34 8.87
C THR A 140 14.94 -16.42 9.64
N LYS A 141 15.38 -15.35 8.99
CA LYS A 141 16.17 -14.31 9.65
C LYS A 141 15.22 -13.32 10.34
N VAL A 142 15.24 -13.30 11.65
CA VAL A 142 14.38 -12.43 12.48
C VAL A 142 14.47 -10.95 12.05
N GLY A 143 15.67 -10.49 11.68
CA GLY A 143 15.88 -9.12 11.20
C GLY A 143 15.14 -8.79 9.89
N ALA A 144 15.06 -9.75 8.95
CA ALA A 144 14.30 -9.56 7.70
C ALA A 144 12.80 -9.48 7.97
N LEU A 145 12.28 -10.38 8.81
CA LEU A 145 10.89 -10.36 9.21
C LEU A 145 10.53 -9.06 9.93
N GLY A 146 11.43 -8.59 10.82
CA GLY A 146 11.28 -7.32 11.53
C GLY A 146 11.15 -6.12 10.58
N SER A 147 12.01 -6.03 9.55
CA SER A 147 11.95 -4.97 8.54
C SER A 147 10.61 -5.00 7.77
N ILE A 148 10.17 -6.16 7.29
CA ILE A 148 8.89 -6.31 6.58
C ILE A 148 7.71 -5.85 7.45
N VAL A 149 7.69 -6.20 8.73
CA VAL A 149 6.62 -5.78 9.66
C VAL A 149 6.67 -4.28 9.90
N VAL A 150 7.86 -3.68 10.08
CA VAL A 150 8.01 -2.24 10.25
C VAL A 150 7.50 -1.49 9.03
N SER A 151 7.86 -1.92 7.81
CA SER A 151 7.38 -1.32 6.57
C SER A 151 5.85 -1.44 6.43
N ALA A 152 5.28 -2.60 6.74
CA ALA A 152 3.82 -2.77 6.71
C ALA A 152 3.10 -1.87 7.73
N VAL A 153 3.65 -1.68 8.91
CA VAL A 153 3.11 -0.75 9.93
C VAL A 153 3.28 0.70 9.46
N SER A 154 4.40 1.06 8.84
CA SER A 154 4.64 2.39 8.26
C SER A 154 3.61 2.74 7.20
N ILE A 155 3.39 1.84 6.23
CA ILE A 155 2.37 1.99 5.19
C ILE A 155 0.97 2.11 5.80
N ALA A 156 0.62 1.23 6.72
CA ALA A 156 -0.69 1.20 7.35
C ALA A 156 -0.97 2.47 8.16
N TYR A 157 0.00 2.91 8.94
CA TYR A 157 -0.13 4.11 9.76
C TYR A 157 -0.24 5.37 8.89
N SER A 158 0.59 5.50 7.86
CA SER A 158 0.55 6.61 6.91
C SER A 158 -0.78 6.67 6.16
N SER A 159 -1.28 5.54 5.65
CA SER A 159 -2.59 5.43 4.99
C SER A 159 -3.74 5.81 5.90
N THR A 160 -3.69 5.35 7.16
CA THR A 160 -4.70 5.64 8.17
C THR A 160 -4.71 7.12 8.53
N THR A 161 -3.54 7.74 8.73
CA THR A 161 -3.45 9.17 9.05
C THR A 161 -3.95 10.03 7.90
N ILE A 162 -3.60 9.73 6.66
CA ILE A 162 -4.13 10.39 5.46
C ILE A 162 -5.67 10.29 5.47
N SER A 163 -6.21 9.09 5.65
CA SER A 163 -7.66 8.87 5.67
C SER A 163 -8.36 9.68 6.77
N MET A 164 -7.80 9.71 7.97
CA MET A 164 -8.37 10.47 9.09
C MET A 164 -8.27 11.98 8.90
N ASP A 165 -7.14 12.46 8.38
CA ASP A 165 -6.93 13.90 8.18
C ASP A 165 -7.88 14.45 7.11
N PHE A 166 -8.13 13.69 6.04
CA PHE A 166 -9.15 14.05 5.06
C PHE A 166 -10.57 14.01 5.65
N ASP A 167 -10.92 12.97 6.40
CA ASP A 167 -12.27 12.83 6.97
C ASP A 167 -12.58 13.88 8.02
N THR A 168 -11.59 14.29 8.80
CA THR A 168 -11.77 15.27 9.88
C THR A 168 -11.56 16.71 9.44
N SER A 169 -11.13 16.95 8.19
CA SER A 169 -10.92 18.30 7.63
C SER A 169 -12.25 19.04 7.45
N PRO A 170 -12.44 20.23 8.05
CA PRO A 170 -13.67 20.99 7.89
C PRO A 170 -13.98 21.38 6.43
N SER A 171 -12.95 21.71 5.65
CA SER A 171 -13.10 22.07 4.24
C SER A 171 -13.58 20.89 3.40
N LYS A 172 -13.04 19.69 3.63
CA LYS A 172 -13.45 18.48 2.91
C LYS A 172 -14.86 18.04 3.30
N ARG A 173 -15.24 18.19 4.58
CA ARG A 173 -16.62 17.95 5.05
C ARG A 173 -17.64 18.89 4.41
N LEU A 174 -17.25 20.15 4.13
CA LEU A 174 -18.11 21.11 3.42
C LEU A 174 -18.30 20.72 1.95
N ILE A 175 -17.26 20.20 1.29
CA ILE A 175 -17.30 19.79 -0.12
C ILE A 175 -18.18 18.54 -0.31
N ALA A 176 -18.07 17.54 0.56
CA ALA A 176 -18.82 16.30 0.46
C ALA A 176 -19.36 15.82 1.82
N PRO A 177 -20.36 16.52 2.39
CA PRO A 177 -20.87 16.25 3.73
C PRO A 177 -21.51 14.88 3.90
N LYS A 178 -22.01 14.28 2.82
CA LYS A 178 -22.57 12.93 2.82
C LYS A 178 -21.51 11.82 2.79
N PHE A 179 -20.27 12.16 2.52
CA PHE A 179 -19.19 11.22 2.34
C PHE A 179 -18.11 11.29 3.43
N TYR A 180 -17.73 12.52 3.85
CA TYR A 180 -16.78 12.76 4.94
C TYR A 180 -17.51 12.96 6.28
N GLY A 181 -16.87 12.52 7.37
CA GLY A 181 -17.42 12.59 8.73
C GLY A 181 -17.75 11.21 9.30
N TYR A 182 -17.22 10.13 8.68
CA TYR A 182 -17.42 8.77 9.19
C TYR A 182 -16.69 8.52 10.51
N VAL A 183 -15.60 9.23 10.80
CA VAL A 183 -14.87 9.13 12.06
C VAL A 183 -15.63 9.94 13.13
N PRO A 184 -16.21 9.27 14.16
CA PRO A 184 -16.90 9.97 15.23
C PRO A 184 -15.92 10.72 16.16
N ASP A 185 -16.36 11.84 16.71
CA ASP A 185 -15.51 12.64 17.59
C ASP A 185 -15.13 11.94 18.89
N THR A 186 -15.97 11.03 19.36
CA THR A 186 -15.80 10.32 20.65
C THR A 186 -14.81 9.16 20.58
N ASN A 187 -14.71 8.47 19.43
CA ASN A 187 -13.97 7.21 19.29
C ASN A 187 -12.85 7.28 18.28
N ARG A 188 -12.26 8.46 18.04
CA ARG A 188 -11.21 8.68 17.02
C ARG A 188 -10.03 7.72 17.14
N LEU A 189 -9.54 7.50 18.38
CA LEU A 189 -8.40 6.60 18.60
C LEU A 189 -8.74 5.16 18.26
N GLN A 190 -9.93 4.68 18.65
CA GLN A 190 -10.35 3.32 18.33
C GLN A 190 -10.45 3.10 16.83
N VAL A 191 -11.07 4.02 16.10
CA VAL A 191 -11.18 3.96 14.63
C VAL A 191 -9.79 3.96 14.00
N MET A 192 -8.87 4.82 14.46
CA MET A 192 -7.50 4.88 13.98
C MET A 192 -6.76 3.54 14.16
N VAL A 193 -6.83 2.97 15.36
CA VAL A 193 -6.17 1.69 15.67
C VAL A 193 -6.73 0.56 14.80
N LEU A 194 -8.06 0.47 14.67
CA LEU A 194 -8.70 -0.56 13.84
C LEU A 194 -8.34 -0.42 12.36
N MET A 195 -8.32 0.81 11.82
CA MET A 195 -7.88 1.06 10.45
C MET A 195 -6.42 0.67 10.25
N THR A 196 -5.55 0.98 11.22
CA THR A 196 -4.12 0.62 11.13
C THR A 196 -3.94 -0.89 11.12
N PHE A 197 -4.61 -1.65 11.99
CA PHE A 197 -4.53 -3.12 12.00
C PHE A 197 -5.11 -3.74 10.73
N MET A 198 -6.24 -3.23 10.26
CA MET A 198 -6.87 -3.67 9.01
C MET A 198 -5.93 -3.46 7.83
N THR A 199 -5.33 -2.27 7.72
CA THR A 199 -4.43 -1.95 6.61
C THR A 199 -3.10 -2.71 6.72
N ALA A 200 -2.51 -2.85 7.91
CA ALA A 200 -1.26 -3.60 8.10
C ALA A 200 -1.40 -5.06 7.71
N SER A 201 -2.47 -5.74 8.17
CA SER A 201 -2.74 -7.12 7.79
C SER A 201 -3.04 -7.27 6.29
N HIS A 202 -3.77 -6.33 5.69
CA HIS A 202 -4.04 -6.31 4.26
C HIS A 202 -2.74 -6.17 3.43
N VAL A 203 -1.88 -5.21 3.80
CA VAL A 203 -0.58 -4.98 3.13
C VAL A 203 0.30 -6.23 3.22
N LEU A 204 0.43 -6.82 4.40
CA LEU A 204 1.24 -8.04 4.58
C LEU A 204 0.74 -9.19 3.72
N MET A 205 -0.58 -9.39 3.62
CA MET A 205 -1.16 -10.42 2.77
C MET A 205 -0.94 -10.13 1.28
N LYS A 206 -1.06 -8.87 0.85
CA LYS A 206 -0.80 -8.47 -0.55
C LYS A 206 0.67 -8.63 -0.91
N VAL A 207 1.57 -8.19 -0.05
CA VAL A 207 3.02 -8.34 -0.23
C VAL A 207 3.41 -9.81 -0.31
N LEU A 208 2.87 -10.65 0.57
CA LEU A 208 3.12 -12.09 0.57
C LEU A 208 2.59 -12.76 -0.71
N ALA A 209 1.39 -12.37 -1.18
CA ALA A 209 0.85 -12.85 -2.45
C ALA A 209 1.75 -12.46 -3.63
N CYS A 210 2.18 -11.21 -3.70
CA CYS A 210 3.10 -10.73 -4.75
C CYS A 210 4.43 -11.49 -4.73
N ALA A 211 5.03 -11.65 -3.56
CA ALA A 211 6.31 -12.34 -3.39
C ALA A 211 6.20 -13.83 -3.74
N SER A 212 5.11 -14.49 -3.34
CA SER A 212 4.85 -15.90 -3.68
C SER A 212 4.72 -16.10 -5.19
N MET A 213 3.98 -15.21 -5.88
CA MET A 213 3.83 -15.28 -7.33
C MET A 213 5.15 -14.98 -8.04
N LEU A 214 5.92 -14.00 -7.57
CA LEU A 214 7.24 -13.68 -8.12
C LEU A 214 8.22 -14.86 -7.95
N ARG A 215 8.11 -15.61 -6.85
CA ARG A 215 8.92 -16.81 -6.61
C ARG A 215 8.60 -17.97 -7.56
N LEU A 216 7.33 -18.09 -7.99
CA LEU A 216 6.95 -19.03 -9.03
C LEU A 216 7.61 -18.68 -10.37
N SER A 217 7.36 -17.50 -10.88
CA SER A 217 8.05 -16.90 -12.03
C SER A 217 7.58 -15.45 -12.23
N SER A 218 8.37 -14.66 -12.94
CA SER A 218 7.96 -13.29 -13.35
C SER A 218 6.66 -13.32 -14.17
N SER A 219 6.42 -14.36 -14.97
CA SER A 219 5.18 -14.49 -15.75
C SER A 219 3.96 -14.70 -14.85
N TRP A 220 4.04 -15.54 -13.82
CA TRP A 220 2.96 -15.73 -12.86
C TRP A 220 2.66 -14.45 -12.08
N PHE A 221 3.69 -13.70 -11.68
CA PHE A 221 3.53 -12.40 -11.05
C PHE A 221 2.80 -11.39 -11.94
N MET A 222 3.19 -11.31 -13.23
CA MET A 222 2.52 -10.45 -14.20
C MET A 222 1.07 -10.87 -14.46
N ILE A 223 0.78 -12.17 -14.55
CA ILE A 223 -0.58 -12.71 -14.69
C ILE A 223 -1.42 -12.35 -13.46
N TYR A 224 -0.87 -12.47 -12.26
CA TYR A 224 -1.55 -12.11 -11.02
C TYR A 224 -1.92 -10.63 -11.00
N LEU A 225 -0.97 -9.72 -11.26
CA LEU A 225 -1.23 -8.28 -11.28
C LEU A 225 -2.20 -7.88 -12.40
N ALA A 226 -2.00 -8.41 -13.60
CA ALA A 226 -2.88 -8.14 -14.74
C ALA A 226 -4.30 -8.67 -14.49
N GLY A 227 -4.44 -9.84 -13.87
CA GLY A 227 -5.73 -10.42 -13.49
C GLY A 227 -6.48 -9.56 -12.48
N ASP A 228 -5.80 -9.11 -11.44
CA ASP A 228 -6.38 -8.25 -10.39
C ASP A 228 -6.84 -6.89 -10.97
N ILE A 229 -6.01 -6.24 -11.78
CA ILE A 229 -6.34 -4.98 -12.46
C ILE A 229 -7.48 -5.18 -13.45
N SER A 230 -7.44 -6.27 -14.26
CA SER A 230 -8.47 -6.57 -15.24
C SER A 230 -9.84 -6.78 -14.59
N LEU A 231 -9.89 -7.45 -13.44
CA LEU A 231 -11.13 -7.66 -12.69
C LEU A 231 -11.76 -6.33 -12.27
N PHE A 232 -10.94 -5.38 -11.82
CA PHE A 232 -11.40 -4.03 -11.51
C PHE A 232 -11.89 -3.26 -12.76
N ILE A 233 -11.14 -3.30 -13.85
CA ILE A 233 -11.52 -2.63 -15.10
C ILE A 233 -12.82 -3.20 -15.66
N ILE A 234 -12.96 -4.54 -15.68
CA ILE A 234 -14.19 -5.21 -16.09
C ILE A 234 -15.37 -4.77 -15.21
N TYR A 235 -15.20 -4.73 -13.90
CA TYR A 235 -16.21 -4.23 -12.98
C TYR A 235 -16.65 -2.81 -13.34
N LYS A 236 -15.71 -1.90 -13.63
CA LYS A 236 -16.02 -0.51 -14.03
C LYS A 236 -16.68 -0.41 -15.40
N ILE A 237 -16.31 -1.27 -16.36
CA ILE A 237 -16.97 -1.35 -17.68
C ILE A 237 -18.40 -1.81 -17.53
N LEU A 238 -18.65 -2.89 -16.79
CA LEU A 238 -20.00 -3.45 -16.58
C LEU A 238 -20.93 -2.45 -15.88
N ARG A 239 -20.40 -1.57 -15.06
CA ARG A 239 -21.16 -0.48 -14.43
C ARG A 239 -21.33 0.75 -15.33
N GLY A 240 -20.68 0.82 -16.49
CA GLY A 240 -20.69 1.98 -17.38
C GLY A 240 -20.01 3.22 -16.79
N ASP A 241 -19.08 3.02 -15.85
CA ASP A 241 -18.45 4.06 -15.02
C ASP A 241 -16.92 4.03 -15.15
N ILE A 242 -16.41 3.75 -16.37
CA ILE A 242 -14.98 3.70 -16.62
C ILE A 242 -14.40 5.09 -16.91
N ARG A 243 -15.14 5.95 -17.61
CA ARG A 243 -14.68 7.29 -17.96
C ARG A 243 -14.68 8.21 -16.74
N TYR A 244 -13.52 8.75 -16.44
CA TYR A 244 -13.28 9.66 -15.32
C TYR A 244 -13.17 11.12 -15.78
N TRP A 245 -12.33 11.37 -16.78
CA TRP A 245 -12.02 12.71 -17.33
C TRP A 245 -12.97 13.10 -18.44
N LEU A 246 -14.18 13.53 -18.10
CA LEU A 246 -15.23 13.85 -19.06
C LEU A 246 -14.98 15.15 -19.83
N ALA A 247 -14.21 16.07 -19.28
CA ALA A 247 -13.90 17.37 -19.90
C ALA A 247 -12.88 17.29 -21.05
N LEU A 248 -12.13 16.18 -21.15
CA LEU A 248 -11.13 15.99 -22.19
C LEU A 248 -11.75 15.48 -23.50
N PRO A 249 -11.08 15.71 -24.66
CA PRO A 249 -11.44 15.09 -25.94
C PRO A 249 -11.55 13.57 -25.80
N GLU A 250 -12.41 12.95 -26.61
CA GLU A 250 -12.86 11.56 -26.37
C GLU A 250 -11.71 10.55 -26.17
N LEU A 251 -10.73 10.53 -27.08
CA LEU A 251 -9.59 9.61 -26.98
C LEU A 251 -8.72 9.88 -25.76
N SER A 252 -8.39 11.13 -25.50
CA SER A 252 -7.58 11.52 -24.35
C SER A 252 -8.30 11.28 -23.03
N SER A 253 -9.62 11.46 -23.00
CA SER A 253 -10.48 11.11 -21.85
C SER A 253 -10.42 9.61 -21.52
N TRP A 254 -10.48 8.73 -22.54
CA TRP A 254 -10.36 7.28 -22.32
C TRP A 254 -8.97 6.89 -21.80
N ILE A 255 -7.90 7.42 -22.40
CA ILE A 255 -6.52 7.13 -21.98
C ILE A 255 -6.29 7.63 -20.55
N ALA A 256 -6.62 8.89 -20.26
CA ALA A 256 -6.44 9.47 -18.94
C ALA A 256 -7.27 8.72 -17.87
N SER A 257 -8.52 8.34 -18.21
CA SER A 257 -9.36 7.55 -17.31
C SER A 257 -8.76 6.17 -17.04
N GLY A 258 -8.22 5.49 -18.06
CA GLY A 258 -7.56 4.20 -17.89
C GLY A 258 -6.35 4.29 -16.97
N ILE A 259 -5.47 5.29 -17.17
CA ILE A 259 -4.31 5.53 -16.32
C ILE A 259 -4.75 5.84 -14.88
N SER A 260 -5.73 6.73 -14.69
CA SER A 260 -6.22 7.09 -13.35
C SER A 260 -6.79 5.88 -12.62
N ARG A 261 -7.58 5.02 -13.33
CA ARG A 261 -8.13 3.79 -12.74
C ARG A 261 -7.04 2.80 -12.34
N LEU A 262 -5.98 2.67 -13.15
CA LEU A 262 -4.83 1.83 -12.83
C LEU A 262 -4.11 2.35 -11.57
N VAL A 263 -3.83 3.64 -11.51
CA VAL A 263 -3.15 4.26 -10.36
C VAL A 263 -3.98 4.09 -9.09
N ILE A 264 -5.27 4.40 -9.13
CA ILE A 264 -6.18 4.23 -7.99
C ILE A 264 -6.20 2.78 -7.51
N LYS A 265 -6.27 1.81 -8.43
CA LYS A 265 -6.29 0.38 -8.07
C LYS A 265 -5.01 -0.02 -7.36
N VAL A 266 -3.84 0.32 -7.90
CA VAL A 266 -2.54 0.02 -7.28
C VAL A 266 -2.42 0.67 -5.89
N ILE A 267 -2.84 1.93 -5.75
CA ILE A 267 -2.82 2.63 -4.47
C ILE A 267 -3.65 1.87 -3.44
N VAL A 268 -4.89 1.54 -3.76
CA VAL A 268 -5.83 0.92 -2.79
C VAL A 268 -5.42 -0.50 -2.43
N ASP A 269 -4.84 -1.25 -3.36
CA ASP A 269 -4.39 -2.61 -3.09
C ASP A 269 -3.31 -2.70 -2.00
N PHE A 270 -2.53 -1.63 -1.84
CA PHE A 270 -1.47 -1.59 -0.84
C PHE A 270 -1.72 -0.63 0.32
N THR A 271 -2.74 0.23 0.27
CA THR A 271 -2.90 1.28 1.30
C THR A 271 -4.25 1.29 1.99
N LEU A 272 -5.29 0.68 1.43
CA LEU A 272 -6.68 0.72 1.93
C LEU A 272 -7.15 2.14 2.35
N ILE A 273 -6.72 3.18 1.63
CA ILE A 273 -7.18 4.55 1.91
C ILE A 273 -8.69 4.59 1.72
N VAL A 274 -9.40 4.95 2.79
CA VAL A 274 -10.87 4.84 2.89
C VAL A 274 -11.59 5.79 1.92
N GLN A 275 -10.95 6.90 1.55
CA GLN A 275 -11.52 7.87 0.61
C GLN A 275 -11.79 7.28 -0.77
N PHE A 276 -11.07 6.24 -1.17
CA PHE A 276 -11.30 5.57 -2.45
C PHE A 276 -12.60 4.77 -2.52
N ARG A 277 -13.37 4.66 -1.42
CA ARG A 277 -14.75 4.15 -1.45
C ARG A 277 -15.71 5.10 -2.18
N HIS A 278 -15.27 6.32 -2.53
CA HIS A 278 -16.09 7.26 -3.26
C HIS A 278 -16.62 6.66 -4.58
N PRO A 279 -17.89 6.88 -4.96
CA PRO A 279 -18.50 6.28 -6.16
C PRO A 279 -17.76 6.57 -7.47
N PHE A 280 -17.11 7.75 -7.58
CA PHE A 280 -16.27 8.08 -8.73
C PHE A 280 -14.98 7.27 -8.77
N GLU A 281 -14.47 6.82 -7.63
CA GLU A 281 -13.27 6.02 -7.52
C GLU A 281 -13.60 4.51 -7.66
N LEU A 282 -13.34 3.73 -6.62
CA LEU A 282 -13.71 2.32 -6.61
C LEU A 282 -15.21 2.09 -6.42
N GLY A 283 -15.85 2.93 -5.62
CA GLY A 283 -17.16 2.70 -5.04
C GLY A 283 -17.07 1.85 -3.76
N GLY A 284 -17.99 2.08 -2.83
CA GLY A 284 -17.94 1.47 -1.51
C GLY A 284 -18.02 -0.05 -1.53
N ALA A 285 -18.91 -0.61 -2.34
CA ALA A 285 -19.05 -2.06 -2.48
C ALA A 285 -17.76 -2.73 -2.99
N TYR A 286 -17.14 -2.16 -4.04
CA TYR A 286 -15.89 -2.73 -4.55
C TYR A 286 -14.73 -2.55 -3.57
N TRP A 287 -14.63 -1.38 -2.92
CA TRP A 287 -13.62 -1.13 -1.90
C TRP A 287 -13.69 -2.16 -0.77
N SER A 288 -14.90 -2.44 -0.25
CA SER A 288 -15.11 -3.45 0.79
C SER A 288 -14.82 -4.87 0.29
N MET A 289 -15.25 -5.19 -0.94
CA MET A 289 -15.00 -6.48 -1.57
C MET A 289 -13.50 -6.70 -1.83
N ASN A 290 -12.75 -5.65 -2.18
CA ASN A 290 -11.31 -5.71 -2.45
C ASN A 290 -10.52 -6.21 -1.24
N ILE A 291 -10.96 -5.90 -0.01
CA ILE A 291 -10.37 -6.42 1.22
C ILE A 291 -10.45 -7.95 1.25
N VAL A 292 -11.61 -8.51 0.93
CA VAL A 292 -11.83 -9.96 0.91
C VAL A 292 -11.10 -10.61 -0.26
N LEU A 293 -11.19 -10.03 -1.45
CA LEU A 293 -10.54 -10.55 -2.65
C LEU A 293 -9.02 -10.64 -2.49
N ASN A 294 -8.39 -9.62 -1.91
CA ASN A 294 -6.95 -9.63 -1.66
C ASN A 294 -6.54 -10.79 -0.76
N GLN A 295 -7.35 -11.12 0.23
CA GLN A 295 -7.10 -12.24 1.14
C GLN A 295 -7.29 -13.59 0.44
N VAL A 296 -8.35 -13.74 -0.35
CA VAL A 296 -8.57 -14.94 -1.17
C VAL A 296 -7.40 -15.14 -2.13
N PHE A 297 -6.95 -14.07 -2.80
CA PHE A 297 -5.79 -14.14 -3.69
C PHE A 297 -4.50 -14.52 -2.96
N CYS A 298 -4.30 -14.08 -1.73
CA CYS A 298 -3.16 -14.51 -0.92
C CYS A 298 -3.20 -16.02 -0.65
N PHE A 299 -4.34 -16.55 -0.24
CA PHE A 299 -4.49 -18.01 -0.04
C PHE A 299 -4.25 -18.79 -1.33
N VAL A 300 -4.83 -18.35 -2.46
CA VAL A 300 -4.65 -19.00 -3.76
C VAL A 300 -3.19 -18.96 -4.19
N SER A 301 -2.50 -17.84 -4.04
CA SER A 301 -1.09 -17.70 -4.42
C SER A 301 -0.19 -18.63 -3.61
N LEU A 302 -0.45 -18.78 -2.32
CA LEU A 302 0.30 -19.71 -1.47
C LEU A 302 0.02 -21.18 -1.81
N LEU A 303 -1.23 -21.54 -2.14
CA LEU A 303 -1.57 -22.89 -2.60
C LEU A 303 -0.87 -23.23 -3.91
N LEU A 304 -0.84 -22.29 -4.87
CA LEU A 304 -0.12 -22.48 -6.13
C LEU A 304 1.39 -22.59 -5.90
N TYR A 305 1.95 -21.77 -5.01
CA TYR A 305 3.35 -21.83 -4.63
C TYR A 305 3.71 -23.18 -4.00
N LYS A 306 2.91 -23.67 -3.06
CA LYS A 306 3.09 -24.99 -2.44
C LYS A 306 3.06 -26.11 -3.48
N ARG A 307 2.05 -26.09 -4.37
CA ARG A 307 1.92 -27.12 -5.42
C ARG A 307 3.11 -27.14 -6.36
N TYR A 308 3.55 -25.98 -6.83
CA TYR A 308 4.70 -25.84 -7.71
C TYR A 308 5.99 -26.37 -7.07
N LEU A 309 6.25 -26.03 -5.81
CA LEU A 309 7.39 -26.53 -5.06
C LEU A 309 7.37 -28.05 -4.97
N ASN A 310 6.21 -28.66 -4.69
CA ASN A 310 6.10 -30.11 -4.64
C ASN A 310 6.36 -30.78 -5.99
N GLU A 311 5.89 -30.19 -7.10
CA GLU A 311 6.18 -30.68 -8.46
C GLU A 311 7.66 -30.55 -8.83
N GLU A 312 8.32 -29.44 -8.47
CA GLU A 312 9.74 -29.22 -8.71
C GLU A 312 10.62 -30.22 -7.91
N ILE A 313 10.22 -30.51 -6.66
CA ILE A 313 10.90 -31.48 -5.81
C ILE A 313 10.80 -32.89 -6.42
N THR A 314 9.61 -33.31 -6.84
CA THR A 314 9.42 -34.64 -7.42
C THR A 314 10.19 -34.81 -8.74
N ALA A 315 10.15 -33.78 -9.60
CA ALA A 315 10.88 -33.80 -10.86
C ALA A 315 12.41 -33.85 -10.70
N ASN A 316 12.95 -33.05 -9.73
CA ASN A 316 14.38 -33.04 -9.45
C ASN A 316 14.84 -34.29 -8.66
N ALA A 317 13.96 -34.87 -7.86
CA ALA A 317 14.23 -36.11 -7.14
C ALA A 317 14.44 -37.32 -8.06
N GLU A 318 13.76 -37.34 -9.21
CA GLU A 318 13.97 -38.41 -10.24
C GLU A 318 15.29 -38.25 -11.00
N PHE A 319 15.88 -37.05 -11.09
CA PHE A 319 16.99 -36.77 -11.98
C PHE A 319 18.37 -36.69 -11.31
N VAL A 320 18.47 -36.32 -10.04
CA VAL A 320 19.76 -36.09 -9.39
C VAL A 320 19.78 -36.59 -7.95
N GLY A 321 20.68 -37.51 -7.67
CA GLY A 321 20.94 -38.06 -6.35
C GLY A 321 21.44 -37.07 -5.27
N TYR A 322 20.94 -35.83 -5.19
CA TYR A 322 21.32 -34.85 -4.19
C TYR A 322 20.12 -34.39 -3.34
N SER A 323 20.40 -34.09 -2.08
CA SER A 323 19.42 -33.48 -1.16
C SER A 323 19.08 -32.09 -1.66
N VAL A 324 17.88 -31.91 -2.21
CA VAL A 324 17.38 -30.59 -2.59
C VAL A 324 16.81 -29.93 -1.34
N LYS A 325 17.41 -28.82 -0.89
CA LYS A 325 16.87 -28.00 0.18
C LYS A 325 15.75 -27.14 -0.40
N VAL A 326 14.51 -27.44 -0.05
CA VAL A 326 13.36 -26.64 -0.39
C VAL A 326 12.88 -25.90 0.84
N PRO A 327 12.50 -24.61 0.76
CA PRO A 327 12.26 -23.77 1.93
C PRO A 327 11.14 -24.25 2.85
N PHE A 328 10.27 -25.15 2.39
CA PHE A 328 9.11 -25.61 3.17
C PHE A 328 9.06 -27.14 3.36
N VAL A 329 9.97 -27.90 2.74
CA VAL A 329 9.95 -29.36 2.80
C VAL A 329 11.36 -29.88 2.99
N ARG A 330 11.58 -30.63 4.04
CA ARG A 330 12.83 -31.33 4.28
C ARG A 330 12.71 -32.76 3.78
N CYS A 331 13.35 -33.07 2.67
CA CYS A 331 13.40 -34.43 2.13
C CYS A 331 14.71 -35.09 2.55
N ASN A 332 14.63 -36.15 3.30
CA ASN A 332 15.77 -37.01 3.61
C ASN A 332 15.73 -38.21 2.70
N ALA A 333 16.82 -38.43 1.95
CA ALA A 333 17.02 -39.66 1.22
C ALA A 333 17.45 -40.75 2.21
N THR A 334 16.68 -41.80 2.34
CA THR A 334 17.14 -42.99 3.04
C THR A 334 17.91 -43.84 2.04
N ASP A 335 19.24 -43.87 2.16
CA ASP A 335 20.09 -44.79 1.41
C ASP A 335 19.92 -46.19 1.98
N ILE A 336 19.19 -47.04 1.29
CA ILE A 336 19.20 -48.47 1.57
C ILE A 336 20.30 -49.07 0.73
N CYS A 337 21.52 -49.04 1.26
CA CYS A 337 22.61 -49.80 0.68
C CYS A 337 22.51 -51.24 1.19
N ASN A 338 22.25 -52.20 0.27
CA ASN A 338 22.30 -53.60 0.59
C ASN A 338 23.79 -54.02 0.65
N SER A 339 24.24 -54.41 1.84
CA SER A 339 25.67 -54.61 2.19
C SER A 339 26.38 -55.76 1.46
N ASN A 340 25.73 -56.39 0.48
CA ASN A 340 26.27 -57.60 -0.19
C ASN A 340 26.49 -57.51 -1.71
N SER A 341 26.42 -56.32 -2.31
CA SER A 341 26.78 -56.19 -3.74
C SER A 341 27.52 -54.90 -4.00
N THR A 342 28.62 -54.99 -4.69
CA THR A 342 29.59 -53.93 -5.01
C THR A 342 29.10 -52.93 -6.04
N ASP A 343 27.85 -52.99 -6.49
CA ASP A 343 27.34 -52.11 -7.53
C ASP A 343 25.89 -51.71 -7.31
N ILE A 344 25.69 -50.43 -7.33
CA ILE A 344 24.41 -49.68 -7.48
C ILE A 344 23.55 -49.61 -6.22
N CYS A 345 23.65 -48.50 -5.50
CA CYS A 345 22.63 -48.06 -4.55
C CYS A 345 21.38 -47.63 -5.31
N TYR A 346 20.30 -48.43 -5.19
CA TYR A 346 18.96 -48.00 -5.64
C TYR A 346 18.34 -47.10 -4.60
N ARG A 347 17.99 -45.92 -5.03
CA ARG A 347 17.31 -44.94 -4.21
C ARG A 347 15.81 -45.22 -4.24
N HIS A 348 15.28 -45.79 -3.19
CA HIS A 348 13.83 -45.91 -3.00
C HIS A 348 13.39 -45.01 -1.84
N ASP A 349 12.37 -44.23 -2.12
CA ASP A 349 11.53 -43.43 -1.20
C ASP A 349 12.16 -42.20 -0.54
N PHE A 350 11.77 -41.03 -1.04
CA PHE A 350 11.94 -39.77 -0.33
C PHE A 350 10.83 -39.65 0.73
N ILE A 351 11.20 -39.63 2.02
CA ILE A 351 10.31 -39.23 3.08
C ILE A 351 10.46 -37.70 3.22
N CYS A 352 9.45 -36.99 2.75
CA CYS A 352 9.38 -35.54 2.89
C CYS A 352 8.56 -35.18 4.14
N GLU A 353 9.20 -34.56 5.13
CA GLU A 353 8.49 -34.01 6.29
C GLU A 353 8.13 -32.55 6.01
N GLU A 354 6.86 -32.20 6.30
CA GLU A 354 6.44 -30.79 6.36
C GLU A 354 7.32 -30.06 7.36
N THR A 355 7.99 -28.99 6.92
CA THR A 355 8.84 -28.23 7.84
C THR A 355 7.97 -27.42 8.78
N ALA A 356 8.48 -27.18 10.00
CA ALA A 356 7.85 -26.27 10.96
C ALA A 356 7.60 -24.86 10.39
N LEU A 357 8.35 -24.48 9.34
CA LEU A 357 8.19 -23.22 8.64
C LEU A 357 6.88 -23.17 7.84
N GLU A 358 6.46 -24.30 7.20
CA GLU A 358 5.22 -24.33 6.45
C GLU A 358 4.00 -24.17 7.36
N SER A 359 3.95 -24.90 8.46
CA SER A 359 2.87 -24.77 9.44
C SER A 359 2.83 -23.37 10.05
N SER A 360 3.98 -22.75 10.29
CA SER A 360 4.10 -21.38 10.80
C SER A 360 3.60 -20.36 9.79
N LEU A 361 3.87 -20.54 8.48
CA LEU A 361 3.39 -19.64 7.44
C LEU A 361 1.87 -19.69 7.32
N TRP A 362 1.27 -20.88 7.33
CA TRP A 362 -0.19 -21.03 7.31
C TRP A 362 -0.86 -20.45 8.54
N ALA A 363 -0.25 -20.63 9.72
CA ALA A 363 -0.73 -20.00 10.96
C ALA A 363 -0.64 -18.47 10.89
N LEU A 364 0.46 -17.92 10.33
CA LEU A 364 0.62 -16.49 10.12
C LEU A 364 -0.47 -15.94 9.19
N VAL A 365 -0.70 -16.56 8.05
CA VAL A 365 -1.71 -16.11 7.08
C VAL A 365 -3.12 -16.20 7.66
N ALA A 366 -3.45 -17.29 8.38
CA ALA A 366 -4.73 -17.41 9.07
C ALA A 366 -4.90 -16.33 10.16
N GLY A 367 -3.82 -16.02 10.88
CA GLY A 367 -3.79 -14.93 11.87
C GLY A 367 -4.00 -13.56 11.22
N LEU A 368 -3.30 -13.25 10.14
CA LEU A 368 -3.47 -12.00 9.40
C LEU A 368 -4.88 -11.86 8.82
N PHE A 369 -5.44 -12.95 8.29
CA PHE A 369 -6.82 -13.00 7.84
C PHE A 369 -7.79 -12.65 8.97
N ALA A 370 -7.66 -13.33 10.12
CA ALA A 370 -8.50 -13.08 11.27
C ALA A 370 -8.39 -11.63 11.77
N ILE A 371 -7.16 -11.10 11.88
CA ILE A 371 -6.92 -9.70 12.28
C ILE A 371 -7.59 -8.76 11.30
N SER A 372 -7.44 -8.97 10.00
CA SER A 372 -8.03 -8.12 8.97
C SER A 372 -9.56 -8.12 9.05
N MET A 373 -10.19 -9.29 9.12
CA MET A 373 -11.65 -9.41 9.15
C MET A 373 -12.27 -8.89 10.45
N ILE A 374 -11.66 -9.21 11.59
CA ILE A 374 -12.12 -8.71 12.89
C ILE A 374 -11.96 -7.18 12.93
N SER A 375 -10.81 -6.66 12.52
CA SER A 375 -10.57 -5.20 12.51
C SER A 375 -11.52 -4.48 11.55
N PHE A 376 -11.82 -5.05 10.39
CA PHE A 376 -12.79 -4.50 9.45
C PHE A 376 -14.20 -4.48 10.04
N GLY A 377 -14.64 -5.59 10.63
CA GLY A 377 -15.95 -5.67 11.30
C GLY A 377 -16.10 -4.66 12.46
N LEU A 378 -15.09 -4.61 13.34
CA LEU A 378 -15.06 -3.65 14.44
C LEU A 378 -14.96 -2.20 13.97
N PHE A 379 -14.21 -1.93 12.89
CA PHE A 379 -14.15 -0.62 12.23
C PHE A 379 -15.54 -0.17 11.77
N LEU A 380 -16.28 -1.02 11.04
CA LEU A 380 -17.65 -0.74 10.60
C LEU A 380 -18.61 -0.48 11.78
N MET A 381 -18.40 -1.13 12.91
CA MET A 381 -19.19 -0.91 14.13
C MET A 381 -18.82 0.40 14.86
N SER A 382 -17.60 0.87 14.68
CA SER A 382 -17.04 2.03 15.38
C SER A 382 -17.22 3.36 14.66
N ILE A 383 -17.53 3.33 13.36
CA ILE A 383 -17.80 4.53 12.56
C ILE A 383 -19.20 5.10 12.84
N ASN A 384 -19.40 6.35 12.44
CA ASN A 384 -20.71 6.98 12.53
C ASN A 384 -21.73 6.23 11.61
N ARG A 385 -22.82 5.75 12.19
CA ARG A 385 -23.84 4.92 11.50
C ARG A 385 -24.42 5.57 10.25
N ASN A 386 -24.49 6.92 10.21
CA ASN A 386 -25.00 7.64 9.06
C ASN A 386 -24.16 7.42 7.78
N TYR A 387 -22.89 7.02 7.94
CA TYR A 387 -21.96 6.78 6.84
C TYR A 387 -21.73 5.30 6.53
N LEU A 388 -22.32 4.38 7.30
CA LEU A 388 -22.15 2.95 7.10
C LEU A 388 -22.52 2.51 5.67
N TRP A 389 -23.59 3.10 5.11
CA TRP A 389 -24.04 2.79 3.76
C TRP A 389 -23.00 3.14 2.68
N THR A 390 -22.12 4.14 2.91
CA THR A 390 -21.10 4.55 1.94
C THR A 390 -20.04 3.46 1.70
N PHE A 391 -19.87 2.53 2.63
CA PHE A 391 -18.95 1.39 2.50
C PHE A 391 -19.52 0.26 1.64
N PHE A 392 -20.82 0.24 1.45
CA PHE A 392 -21.52 -0.77 0.64
C PHE A 392 -22.26 -0.15 -0.53
N ASP A 393 -22.03 1.13 -0.79
CA ASP A 393 -22.72 1.87 -1.84
C ASP A 393 -22.39 1.29 -3.23
N MET A 394 -23.42 0.89 -3.93
CA MET A 394 -23.33 0.31 -5.28
C MET A 394 -23.63 1.33 -6.39
N ARG A 395 -23.93 2.59 -6.05
CA ARG A 395 -24.21 3.61 -7.06
C ARG A 395 -22.99 3.84 -7.96
N THR A 396 -23.24 4.15 -9.21
CA THR A 396 -22.19 4.64 -10.12
C THR A 396 -21.85 6.10 -9.80
N GLY A 397 -20.70 6.57 -10.25
CA GLY A 397 -20.37 7.99 -10.13
C GLY A 397 -21.43 8.89 -10.75
N LYS A 398 -21.99 8.50 -11.91
CA LYS A 398 -23.07 9.23 -12.56
C LYS A 398 -24.34 9.33 -11.70
N GLN A 399 -24.78 8.23 -11.11
CA GLN A 399 -25.94 8.20 -10.21
C GLN A 399 -25.70 9.08 -8.98
N TYR A 400 -24.51 8.98 -8.39
CA TYR A 400 -24.13 9.83 -7.26
C TYR A 400 -24.17 11.32 -7.62
N ALA A 401 -23.66 11.71 -8.79
CA ALA A 401 -23.70 13.10 -9.26
C ALA A 401 -25.14 13.62 -9.45
N VAL A 402 -26.02 12.80 -10.03
CA VAL A 402 -27.44 13.16 -10.22
C VAL A 402 -28.14 13.34 -8.87
N ASP A 403 -27.98 12.39 -7.95
CA ASP A 403 -28.60 12.46 -6.63
C ASP A 403 -28.13 13.70 -5.85
N THR A 404 -26.84 14.01 -5.94
CA THR A 404 -26.27 15.18 -5.26
C THR A 404 -26.75 16.50 -5.87
N TYR A 405 -26.92 16.56 -7.19
CA TYR A 405 -27.46 17.71 -7.89
C TYR A 405 -28.91 17.99 -7.46
N HIS A 406 -29.76 16.96 -7.38
CA HIS A 406 -31.14 17.10 -6.96
C HIS A 406 -31.26 17.59 -5.51
N ASP A 407 -30.45 17.07 -4.61
CA ASP A 407 -30.45 17.51 -3.21
C ASP A 407 -29.98 18.98 -3.07
N SER A 408 -28.94 19.39 -3.81
CA SER A 408 -28.45 20.77 -3.80
C SER A 408 -29.44 21.77 -4.41
N ALA A 409 -30.18 21.36 -5.43
CA ALA A 409 -31.21 22.18 -6.03
C ALA A 409 -32.40 22.41 -5.06
N SER A 410 -32.70 21.45 -4.19
CA SER A 410 -33.76 21.57 -3.17
C SER A 410 -33.36 22.49 -2.01
N ASP A 411 -32.07 22.58 -1.68
CA ASP A 411 -31.53 23.39 -0.57
C ASP A 411 -31.16 24.83 -0.98
N GLY A 412 -31.32 25.20 -2.26
CA GLY A 412 -31.00 26.54 -2.78
C GLY A 412 -29.51 26.89 -2.79
N THR A 413 -28.64 25.97 -2.45
CA THR A 413 -27.18 26.14 -2.55
C THR A 413 -26.73 25.84 -3.98
N ARG A 414 -26.48 26.92 -4.76
CA ARG A 414 -25.85 26.81 -6.09
C ARG A 414 -24.42 26.31 -5.93
N PHE A 415 -24.18 25.03 -6.21
CA PHE A 415 -22.84 24.59 -6.60
C PHE A 415 -22.66 24.92 -8.09
N GLU A 416 -22.10 26.09 -8.36
CA GLU A 416 -21.64 26.45 -9.70
C GLU A 416 -20.42 25.60 -10.04
N ILE A 417 -20.43 25.15 -11.29
CA ILE A 417 -19.31 24.59 -12.04
C ILE A 417 -19.13 23.09 -11.87
N PHE A 418 -19.59 22.37 -12.89
CA PHE A 418 -19.34 20.97 -13.25
C PHE A 418 -20.20 19.85 -12.64
N GLY A 419 -21.20 20.03 -11.85
CA GLY A 419 -22.09 18.93 -11.39
C GLY A 419 -21.35 17.76 -10.69
N HIS A 420 -20.15 17.98 -10.20
CA HIS A 420 -19.25 17.02 -9.59
C HIS A 420 -18.85 17.51 -8.21
N HIS A 421 -19.16 16.74 -7.17
CA HIS A 421 -18.37 16.83 -5.97
C HIS A 421 -17.00 16.21 -6.26
N PRO A 422 -15.88 16.94 -6.09
CA PRO A 422 -14.58 16.40 -6.38
C PRO A 422 -14.32 15.17 -5.52
N SER A 423 -13.90 14.10 -6.16
CA SER A 423 -13.48 12.89 -5.47
C SER A 423 -12.16 13.13 -4.72
N PHE A 424 -11.77 12.18 -3.89
CA PHE A 424 -10.46 12.22 -3.24
C PHE A 424 -9.32 12.36 -4.26
N PHE A 425 -9.41 11.64 -5.36
CA PHE A 425 -8.41 11.67 -6.41
C PHE A 425 -8.41 13.02 -7.15
N ASP A 426 -9.58 13.61 -7.43
CA ASP A 426 -9.66 14.94 -8.03
C ASP A 426 -8.98 15.99 -7.17
N ILE A 427 -9.17 15.92 -5.86
CA ILE A 427 -8.53 16.85 -4.91
C ILE A 427 -7.00 16.68 -4.94
N ILE A 428 -6.51 15.45 -4.93
CA ILE A 428 -5.06 15.18 -5.02
C ILE A 428 -4.51 15.61 -6.38
N VAL A 429 -5.23 15.32 -7.46
CA VAL A 429 -4.80 15.70 -8.81
C VAL A 429 -4.79 17.21 -8.98
N ASP A 430 -5.79 17.92 -8.48
CA ASP A 430 -5.85 19.39 -8.53
C ASP A 430 -4.68 20.01 -7.74
N GLU A 431 -4.41 19.51 -6.53
CA GLU A 431 -3.25 19.92 -5.74
C GLU A 431 -1.92 19.55 -6.46
N LEU A 432 -1.84 18.37 -7.08
CA LEU A 432 -0.68 17.94 -7.85
C LEU A 432 -0.48 18.78 -9.14
N MET A 433 -1.57 19.09 -9.85
CA MET A 433 -1.51 19.92 -11.05
C MET A 433 -1.08 21.35 -10.71
N THR A 434 -1.61 21.93 -9.65
CA THR A 434 -1.18 23.23 -9.12
C THR A 434 0.32 23.22 -8.79
N TRP A 435 0.79 22.10 -8.22
CA TRP A 435 2.21 21.91 -7.93
C TRP A 435 3.05 21.73 -9.20
N LEU A 436 2.58 20.96 -10.19
CA LEU A 436 3.26 20.78 -11.49
C LEU A 436 3.32 22.07 -12.29
N ASP A 437 2.24 22.86 -12.32
CA ASP A 437 2.21 24.17 -12.99
C ASP A 437 3.24 25.13 -12.39
N SER A 438 3.62 24.93 -11.14
CA SER A 438 4.72 25.68 -10.55
C SER A 438 6.10 25.31 -11.08
N PHE A 439 6.24 24.17 -11.79
CA PHE A 439 7.50 23.72 -12.40
C PHE A 439 7.81 24.44 -13.71
N PHE A 440 6.78 24.82 -14.45
CA PHE A 440 6.86 25.52 -15.73
C PHE A 440 6.68 27.02 -15.55
#